data_4749434d347dcf9962c71d4a70f90437
#
_entry.id   4749434d347dcf9962c71d4a70f90437
#
_cell.length_a   1.000
_cell.length_b   1.000
_cell.length_c   1.000
_cell.angle_alpha   90.00
_cell.angle_beta   90.00
_cell.angle_gamma   90.00
#
_symmetry.space_group_name_H-M   'P 1'
#
loop_
_entity.id
_entity.type
_entity.pdbx_description
1 polymer ?
#
loop_
_entity_poly.entity_id
_entity_poly.type
_entity_poly.pdbx_seq_one_letter_code
_entity_poly.pdbx_strand_id
1 'polypeptide(L)'
;LALVWMLTRVAALALIFGPERDVLGDVGYFSASLRHLGEVGLVRTMPEYPLPAVAVVALPWRLSLVLHAPWSYGFLFVVVLLAVDAAFTALLQRQALPQRRTAVAAWLVALPALGGLSYVRFDLIPGVLVGMVVLVAAGRSRLAALLLALAACIKLWPVLLVPPLLARSSRRTGSLLVLVGAGAATVLVTLVAAGASRVWSPLAYQADRGLQVESVAATPVMLARHLDPASYQVRFSPSKSYEITGPGVPALLGLSTILTVGLLVFLAVLWTRLARTGRAGSIDALVWASLAATAGFLCTSKVLSPQYLLWLLPTAIAGLAVVGPTRRALARWTGALIMVALLSHGLYPWLYAALVHVGREGGSRSTRGAGGSKPPPGCVALVRLPYGASRLGTPLTAPAPSGVGRGNHPDATRPRPPGGGRGLVEDRRGSAQCLRSSSPSMPCRPSNW
;
A
#
# COMPACT_ATOMS: atom_id res chain seq x y z
N LEU A 1 -0.65 -4.53 -33.99
CA LEU A 1 -0.90 -4.58 -32.55
C LEU A 1 0.36 -4.25 -31.72
N ALA A 2 1.50 -4.93 -32.00
CA ALA A 2 2.77 -4.64 -31.31
C ALA A 2 3.18 -3.16 -31.45
N LEU A 3 3.04 -2.57 -32.63
CA LEU A 3 3.32 -1.15 -32.84
C LEU A 3 2.41 -0.24 -32.00
N VAL A 4 1.10 -0.52 -31.92
CA VAL A 4 0.17 0.27 -31.09
C VAL A 4 0.51 0.12 -29.61
N TRP A 5 0.84 -1.11 -29.18
CA TRP A 5 1.32 -1.35 -27.80
C TRP A 5 2.58 -0.53 -27.52
N MET A 6 3.59 -0.59 -28.39
CA MET A 6 4.82 0.19 -28.21
C MET A 6 4.56 1.69 -28.15
N LEU A 7 3.81 2.24 -29.12
CA LEU A 7 3.54 3.68 -29.17
C LEU A 7 2.82 4.20 -27.93
N THR A 8 1.81 3.46 -27.47
CA THR A 8 1.04 3.86 -26.26
C THR A 8 1.89 3.78 -24.99
N ARG A 9 2.83 2.82 -24.89
CA ARG A 9 3.73 2.68 -23.75
C ARG A 9 4.84 3.71 -23.78
N VAL A 10 5.43 3.97 -24.95
CA VAL A 10 6.40 5.06 -25.12
C VAL A 10 5.78 6.40 -24.74
N ALA A 11 4.52 6.67 -25.14
CA ALA A 11 3.83 7.90 -24.73
C ALA A 11 3.70 8.00 -23.18
N ALA A 12 3.26 6.92 -22.50
CA ALA A 12 3.17 6.89 -21.04
C ALA A 12 4.53 7.05 -20.36
N LEU A 13 5.59 6.46 -20.91
CA LEU A 13 6.96 6.62 -20.41
C LEU A 13 7.50 8.04 -20.61
N ALA A 14 7.19 8.66 -21.75
CA ALA A 14 7.56 10.06 -22.01
C ALA A 14 6.95 11.01 -20.96
N LEU A 15 5.75 10.73 -20.47
CA LEU A 15 5.15 11.48 -19.37
C LEU A 15 5.94 11.34 -18.08
N ILE A 16 6.36 10.11 -17.71
CA ILE A 16 7.15 9.84 -16.49
C ILE A 16 8.48 10.59 -16.51
N PHE A 17 9.19 10.56 -17.63
CA PHE A 17 10.50 11.20 -17.75
C PHE A 17 10.42 12.69 -18.14
N GLY A 18 9.22 13.20 -18.41
CA GLY A 18 8.89 14.57 -18.76
C GLY A 18 8.08 15.27 -17.66
N PRO A 19 6.82 15.63 -17.95
CA PRO A 19 6.01 16.47 -17.08
C PRO A 19 5.49 15.80 -15.81
N GLU A 20 5.49 14.46 -15.73
CA GLU A 20 4.95 13.69 -14.60
C GLU A 20 6.04 13.10 -13.69
N ARG A 21 7.21 13.72 -13.59
CA ARG A 21 8.32 13.19 -12.77
C ARG A 21 7.96 12.93 -11.31
N ASP A 22 7.01 13.67 -10.77
CA ASP A 22 6.57 13.55 -9.38
C ASP A 22 5.90 12.19 -9.08
N VAL A 23 5.39 11.48 -10.11
CA VAL A 23 4.83 10.13 -9.92
C VAL A 23 5.89 9.09 -9.51
N LEU A 24 7.18 9.40 -9.70
CA LEU A 24 8.32 8.56 -9.29
C LEU A 24 8.53 8.51 -7.76
N GLY A 25 7.79 9.28 -6.98
CA GLY A 25 7.95 9.37 -5.53
C GLY A 25 7.99 8.01 -4.83
N ASP A 26 7.07 7.08 -5.17
CA ASP A 26 7.06 5.74 -4.59
C ASP A 26 8.28 4.91 -4.99
N VAL A 27 8.73 5.02 -6.24
CA VAL A 27 9.95 4.32 -6.71
C VAL A 27 11.17 4.82 -5.94
N GLY A 28 11.26 6.13 -5.69
CA GLY A 28 12.28 6.75 -4.84
C GLY A 28 12.22 6.22 -3.39
N TYR A 29 11.01 6.11 -2.83
CA TYR A 29 10.79 5.55 -1.51
C TYR A 29 11.21 4.08 -1.41
N PHE A 30 10.86 3.23 -2.39
CA PHE A 30 11.27 1.84 -2.42
C PHE A 30 12.79 1.70 -2.50
N SER A 31 13.43 2.47 -3.39
CA SER A 31 14.88 2.51 -3.51
C SER A 31 15.57 2.91 -2.21
N ALA A 32 15.10 3.98 -1.55
CA ALA A 32 15.63 4.43 -0.27
C ALA A 32 15.46 3.36 0.82
N SER A 33 14.26 2.76 0.94
CA SER A 33 14.00 1.71 1.92
C SER A 33 14.88 0.48 1.75
N LEU A 34 15.17 0.09 0.50
CA LEU A 34 16.02 -1.06 0.19
C LEU A 34 17.49 -0.78 0.45
N ARG A 35 17.97 0.46 0.23
CA ARG A 35 19.35 0.85 0.59
C ARG A 35 19.61 0.73 2.09
N HIS A 36 18.64 1.11 2.91
CA HIS A 36 18.73 1.04 4.37
C HIS A 36 18.32 -0.32 4.96
N LEU A 37 17.99 -1.33 4.12
CA LEU A 37 17.56 -2.64 4.59
C LEU A 37 18.56 -3.29 5.55
N GLY A 38 19.86 -3.16 5.29
CA GLY A 38 20.92 -3.70 6.16
C GLY A 38 20.98 -3.04 7.54
N GLU A 39 20.58 -1.79 7.65
CA GLU A 39 20.60 -1.02 8.89
C GLU A 39 19.36 -1.23 9.75
N VAL A 40 18.17 -1.21 9.11
CA VAL A 40 16.88 -1.25 9.83
C VAL A 40 16.25 -2.65 9.90
N GLY A 41 16.75 -3.59 9.10
CA GLY A 41 16.23 -4.96 8.98
C GLY A 41 14.86 -5.05 8.31
N LEU A 42 14.41 -6.28 8.06
CA LEU A 42 13.11 -6.56 7.42
C LEU A 42 11.91 -6.11 8.27
N VAL A 43 12.07 -6.00 9.58
CA VAL A 43 11.01 -5.58 10.52
C VAL A 43 10.53 -4.18 10.19
N ARG A 44 11.45 -3.25 9.92
CA ARG A 44 11.17 -1.82 9.71
C ARG A 44 11.13 -1.43 8.23
N THR A 45 11.52 -2.33 7.32
CA THR A 45 11.51 -2.05 5.88
C THR A 45 10.11 -2.18 5.33
N MET A 46 9.53 -1.07 4.86
CA MET A 46 8.18 -0.98 4.26
C MET A 46 7.11 -1.73 5.09
N PRO A 47 6.88 -1.35 6.37
CA PRO A 47 5.99 -2.06 7.29
C PRO A 47 4.51 -2.06 6.85
N GLU A 48 4.14 -1.17 5.95
CA GLU A 48 2.82 -1.04 5.35
C GLU A 48 2.47 -2.15 4.35
N TYR A 49 3.47 -2.92 3.88
CA TYR A 49 3.29 -4.00 2.90
C TYR A 49 3.60 -5.38 3.50
N PRO A 50 2.91 -6.45 3.08
CA PRO A 50 3.34 -7.82 3.37
C PRO A 50 4.77 -8.09 2.87
N LEU A 51 5.49 -9.01 3.51
CA LEU A 51 6.88 -9.31 3.14
C LEU A 51 7.08 -9.72 1.67
N PRO A 52 6.17 -10.49 1.03
CA PRO A 52 6.28 -10.76 -0.40
C PRO A 52 6.24 -9.53 -1.30
N ALA A 53 5.55 -8.45 -0.91
CA ALA A 53 5.61 -7.19 -1.66
C ALA A 53 7.01 -6.56 -1.59
N VAL A 54 7.68 -6.65 -0.44
CA VAL A 54 9.09 -6.22 -0.30
C VAL A 54 9.98 -7.00 -1.26
N ALA A 55 9.77 -8.33 -1.38
CA ALA A 55 10.51 -9.16 -2.33
C ALA A 55 10.27 -8.75 -3.79
N VAL A 56 9.02 -8.40 -4.14
CA VAL A 56 8.65 -7.91 -5.48
C VAL A 56 9.40 -6.62 -5.83
N VAL A 57 9.39 -5.63 -4.94
CA VAL A 57 10.09 -4.36 -5.20
C VAL A 57 11.61 -4.49 -5.06
N ALA A 58 12.10 -5.52 -4.35
CA ALA A 58 13.53 -5.84 -4.27
C ALA A 58 14.07 -6.53 -5.53
N LEU A 59 13.23 -7.10 -6.40
CA LEU A 59 13.69 -7.73 -7.64
C LEU A 59 14.48 -6.76 -8.55
N PRO A 60 13.94 -5.59 -8.95
CA PRO A 60 14.72 -4.60 -9.72
C PRO A 60 15.96 -4.12 -8.97
N TRP A 61 15.90 -4.02 -7.64
CA TRP A 61 17.07 -3.67 -6.81
C TRP A 61 18.18 -4.71 -6.92
N ARG A 62 17.84 -5.99 -6.78
CA ARG A 62 18.81 -7.09 -6.95
C ARG A 62 19.40 -7.10 -8.36
N LEU A 63 18.57 -6.90 -9.39
CA LEU A 63 19.04 -6.78 -10.78
C LEU A 63 20.01 -5.61 -10.95
N SER A 64 19.72 -4.45 -10.34
CA SER A 64 20.62 -3.29 -10.43
C SER A 64 21.97 -3.52 -9.77
N LEU A 65 22.02 -4.30 -8.69
CA LEU A 65 23.26 -4.71 -8.04
C LEU A 65 24.07 -5.68 -8.90
N VAL A 66 23.41 -6.69 -9.48
CA VAL A 66 24.05 -7.66 -10.40
C VAL A 66 24.63 -6.97 -11.63
N LEU A 67 23.95 -5.95 -12.13
CA LEU A 67 24.42 -5.13 -13.26
C LEU A 67 25.48 -4.09 -12.86
N HIS A 68 25.89 -4.04 -11.59
CA HIS A 68 26.80 -3.03 -11.03
C HIS A 68 26.34 -1.58 -11.33
N ALA A 69 25.02 -1.37 -11.42
CA ALA A 69 24.40 -0.09 -11.76
C ALA A 69 23.26 0.26 -10.78
N PRO A 70 23.54 0.51 -9.48
CA PRO A 70 22.52 0.77 -8.46
C PRO A 70 21.65 1.99 -8.78
N TRP A 71 22.12 2.92 -9.61
CA TRP A 71 21.36 4.07 -10.13
C TRP A 71 20.25 3.67 -11.10
N SER A 72 20.30 2.47 -11.70
CA SER A 72 19.34 1.98 -12.69
C SER A 72 18.05 1.42 -12.07
N TYR A 73 17.90 1.42 -10.74
CA TYR A 73 16.74 0.82 -10.05
C TYR A 73 15.40 1.27 -10.62
N GLY A 74 15.20 2.58 -10.77
CA GLY A 74 13.93 3.14 -11.29
C GLY A 74 13.64 2.68 -12.71
N PHE A 75 14.65 2.63 -13.58
CA PHE A 75 14.53 2.10 -14.92
C PHE A 75 14.15 0.62 -14.91
N LEU A 76 14.86 -0.20 -14.14
CA LEU A 76 14.58 -1.64 -14.02
C LEU A 76 13.20 -1.92 -13.40
N PHE A 77 12.74 -1.08 -12.47
CA PHE A 77 11.40 -1.16 -11.93
C PHE A 77 10.34 -0.98 -13.02
N VAL A 78 10.48 0.03 -13.86
CA VAL A 78 9.61 0.28 -15.01
C VAL A 78 9.69 -0.89 -16.01
N VAL A 79 10.88 -1.41 -16.30
CA VAL A 79 11.07 -2.57 -17.20
C VAL A 79 10.34 -3.81 -16.69
N VAL A 80 10.40 -4.09 -15.39
CA VAL A 80 9.65 -5.22 -14.79
C VAL A 80 8.14 -5.03 -14.97
N LEU A 81 7.61 -3.83 -14.75
CA LEU A 81 6.18 -3.57 -14.95
C LEU A 81 5.76 -3.59 -16.42
N LEU A 82 6.60 -3.15 -17.33
CA LEU A 82 6.39 -3.32 -18.78
C LEU A 82 6.38 -4.80 -19.18
N ALA A 83 7.23 -5.62 -18.58
CA ALA A 83 7.24 -7.06 -18.81
C ALA A 83 5.94 -7.72 -18.32
N VAL A 84 5.41 -7.30 -17.16
CA VAL A 84 4.11 -7.74 -16.65
C VAL A 84 2.97 -7.35 -17.59
N ASP A 85 2.94 -6.11 -18.07
CA ASP A 85 1.98 -5.63 -19.06
C ASP A 85 2.07 -6.41 -20.38
N ALA A 86 3.27 -6.61 -20.92
CA ALA A 86 3.50 -7.37 -22.14
C ALA A 86 3.03 -8.82 -21.99
N ALA A 87 3.34 -9.46 -20.85
CA ALA A 87 2.92 -10.83 -20.56
C ALA A 87 1.39 -10.94 -20.49
N PHE A 88 0.71 -9.98 -19.83
CA PHE A 88 -0.76 -9.96 -19.80
C PHE A 88 -1.38 -9.70 -21.16
N THR A 89 -0.81 -8.77 -21.93
CA THR A 89 -1.22 -8.50 -23.32
C THR A 89 -1.09 -9.76 -24.18
N ALA A 90 0.03 -10.46 -24.10
CA ALA A 90 0.25 -11.71 -24.81
C ALA A 90 -0.74 -12.81 -24.40
N LEU A 91 -1.05 -12.91 -23.10
CA LEU A 91 -2.02 -13.87 -22.59
C LEU A 91 -3.44 -13.57 -23.09
N LEU A 92 -3.86 -12.29 -23.12
CA LEU A 92 -5.13 -11.87 -23.72
C LEU A 92 -5.20 -12.25 -25.21
N GLN A 93 -4.10 -12.07 -25.95
CA GLN A 93 -4.05 -12.42 -27.37
C GLN A 93 -4.15 -13.93 -27.65
N ARG A 94 -3.61 -14.75 -26.72
CA ARG A 94 -3.62 -16.21 -26.85
C ARG A 94 -4.99 -16.83 -26.53
N GLN A 95 -5.96 -16.05 -26.03
CA GLN A 95 -7.32 -16.56 -25.85
C GLN A 95 -7.95 -16.90 -27.20
N ALA A 96 -8.45 -18.12 -27.34
CA ALA A 96 -9.06 -18.61 -28.59
C ALA A 96 -10.48 -18.06 -28.85
N LEU A 97 -10.87 -17.00 -28.15
CA LEU A 97 -12.23 -16.46 -28.14
C LEU A 97 -12.36 -15.26 -29.12
N PRO A 98 -13.48 -15.11 -29.81
CA PRO A 98 -13.72 -13.99 -30.75
C PRO A 98 -13.58 -12.63 -30.06
N GLN A 99 -13.89 -12.58 -28.76
CA GLN A 99 -13.92 -11.37 -27.93
C GLN A 99 -12.53 -10.88 -27.51
N ARG A 100 -11.47 -11.65 -27.74
CA ARG A 100 -10.09 -11.26 -27.37
C ARG A 100 -9.68 -9.90 -27.93
N ARG A 101 -10.15 -9.56 -29.16
CA ARG A 101 -9.83 -8.27 -29.80
C ARG A 101 -10.35 -7.09 -28.97
N THR A 102 -11.58 -7.18 -28.46
CA THR A 102 -12.17 -6.15 -27.59
C THR A 102 -11.40 -6.01 -26.27
N ALA A 103 -11.05 -7.14 -25.64
CA ALA A 103 -10.26 -7.14 -24.40
C ALA A 103 -8.87 -6.54 -24.62
N VAL A 104 -8.18 -6.93 -25.69
CA VAL A 104 -6.87 -6.38 -26.03
C VAL A 104 -6.97 -4.89 -26.34
N ALA A 105 -7.95 -4.45 -27.14
CA ALA A 105 -8.14 -3.03 -27.44
C ALA A 105 -8.41 -2.21 -26.17
N ALA A 106 -9.29 -2.71 -25.28
CA ALA A 106 -9.54 -2.08 -23.98
C ALA A 106 -8.27 -1.98 -23.13
N TRP A 107 -7.42 -3.01 -23.10
CA TRP A 107 -6.15 -2.99 -22.37
C TRP A 107 -5.13 -1.99 -22.94
N LEU A 108 -5.06 -1.87 -24.27
CA LEU A 108 -4.19 -0.91 -24.92
C LEU A 108 -4.54 0.54 -24.57
N VAL A 109 -5.81 0.82 -24.25
CA VAL A 109 -6.28 2.15 -23.85
C VAL A 109 -6.24 2.35 -22.34
N ALA A 110 -6.54 1.31 -21.55
CA ALA A 110 -6.73 1.42 -20.11
C ALA A 110 -5.47 1.86 -19.36
N LEU A 111 -4.29 1.30 -19.69
CA LEU A 111 -3.05 1.67 -19.01
C LEU A 111 -2.59 3.10 -19.33
N PRO A 112 -2.56 3.52 -20.63
CA PRO A 112 -2.27 4.92 -20.95
C PRO A 112 -3.27 5.92 -20.36
N ALA A 113 -4.53 5.52 -20.15
CA ALA A 113 -5.52 6.38 -19.49
C ALA A 113 -5.13 6.75 -18.05
N LEU A 114 -4.35 5.91 -17.37
CA LEU A 114 -3.74 6.22 -16.06
C LEU A 114 -2.39 6.94 -16.17
N GLY A 115 -1.91 7.22 -17.39
CA GLY A 115 -0.62 7.87 -17.61
C GLY A 115 0.57 7.06 -17.11
N GLY A 116 1.61 7.78 -16.71
CA GLY A 116 2.84 7.22 -16.17
C GLY A 116 2.65 6.41 -14.90
N LEU A 117 1.59 6.69 -14.13
CA LEU A 117 1.29 6.02 -12.86
C LEU A 117 1.22 4.49 -13.00
N SER A 118 0.76 3.97 -14.15
CA SER A 118 0.68 2.54 -14.43
C SER A 118 2.01 1.79 -14.32
N TYR A 119 3.14 2.46 -14.58
CA TYR A 119 4.47 1.84 -14.63
C TYR A 119 5.39 2.20 -13.48
N VAL A 120 4.88 2.96 -12.50
CA VAL A 120 5.63 3.34 -11.29
C VAL A 120 4.94 2.86 -10.01
N ARG A 121 3.90 2.03 -10.16
CA ARG A 121 3.16 1.41 -9.04
C ARG A 121 3.13 -0.11 -9.19
N PHE A 122 3.70 -0.83 -8.22
CA PHE A 122 3.69 -2.29 -8.25
C PHE A 122 2.29 -2.90 -8.15
N ASP A 123 1.26 -2.07 -7.91
CA ASP A 123 -0.17 -2.44 -7.94
C ASP A 123 -0.61 -3.11 -9.24
N LEU A 124 0.09 -2.85 -10.33
CA LEU A 124 -0.11 -3.54 -11.60
C LEU A 124 0.07 -5.06 -11.47
N ILE A 125 1.03 -5.51 -10.64
CA ILE A 125 1.34 -6.95 -10.49
C ILE A 125 0.16 -7.72 -9.86
N PRO A 126 -0.32 -7.40 -8.64
CA PRO A 126 -1.47 -8.11 -8.08
C PRO A 126 -2.74 -7.93 -8.92
N GLY A 127 -2.95 -6.76 -9.55
CA GLY A 127 -4.07 -6.56 -10.47
C GLY A 127 -4.04 -7.49 -11.67
N VAL A 128 -2.89 -7.59 -12.35
CA VAL A 128 -2.69 -8.51 -13.49
C VAL A 128 -2.83 -9.96 -13.05
N LEU A 129 -2.27 -10.35 -11.91
CA LEU A 129 -2.45 -11.71 -11.38
C LEU A 129 -3.93 -12.06 -11.20
N VAL A 130 -4.74 -11.14 -10.69
CA VAL A 130 -6.21 -11.33 -10.58
C VAL A 130 -6.88 -11.37 -11.96
N GLY A 131 -6.48 -10.53 -12.90
CA GLY A 131 -6.93 -10.64 -14.29
C GLY A 131 -6.62 -12.01 -14.91
N MET A 132 -5.42 -12.55 -14.65
CA MET A 132 -5.02 -13.90 -15.09
C MET A 132 -5.86 -14.99 -14.42
N VAL A 133 -6.27 -14.83 -13.13
CA VAL A 133 -7.22 -15.75 -12.46
C VAL A 133 -8.48 -15.91 -13.31
N VAL A 134 -9.06 -14.80 -13.77
CA VAL A 134 -10.27 -14.81 -14.60
C VAL A 134 -10.06 -15.61 -15.89
N LEU A 135 -8.91 -15.44 -16.56
CA LEU A 135 -8.59 -16.11 -17.83
C LEU A 135 -8.39 -17.62 -17.68
N VAL A 136 -7.85 -18.08 -16.55
CA VAL A 136 -7.49 -19.49 -16.36
C VAL A 136 -8.48 -20.29 -15.52
N ALA A 137 -9.43 -19.63 -14.82
CA ALA A 137 -10.36 -20.24 -13.88
C ALA A 137 -11.29 -21.29 -14.51
N ALA A 138 -11.53 -21.22 -15.84
CA ALA A 138 -12.37 -22.18 -16.53
C ALA A 138 -11.76 -23.58 -16.63
N GLY A 139 -10.45 -23.68 -16.83
CA GLY A 139 -9.77 -24.96 -17.11
C GLY A 139 -8.71 -25.36 -16.10
N ARG A 140 -8.19 -24.43 -15.29
CA ARG A 140 -7.02 -24.63 -14.42
C ARG A 140 -7.23 -24.12 -13.02
N SER A 141 -8.16 -24.72 -12.27
CA SER A 141 -8.59 -24.27 -10.93
C SER A 141 -7.43 -24.09 -9.94
N ARG A 142 -6.44 -25.01 -9.91
CA ARG A 142 -5.28 -24.89 -9.01
C ARG A 142 -4.36 -23.74 -9.40
N LEU A 143 -4.16 -23.51 -10.71
CA LEU A 143 -3.38 -22.37 -11.20
C LEU A 143 -4.07 -21.06 -10.87
N ALA A 144 -5.40 -20.97 -11.04
CA ALA A 144 -6.18 -19.81 -10.63
C ALA A 144 -6.04 -19.55 -9.12
N ALA A 145 -6.08 -20.59 -8.29
CA ALA A 145 -5.86 -20.46 -6.85
C ALA A 145 -4.44 -19.99 -6.51
N LEU A 146 -3.41 -20.49 -7.20
CA LEU A 146 -2.03 -20.05 -7.01
C LEU A 146 -1.84 -18.58 -7.39
N LEU A 147 -2.38 -18.16 -8.54
CA LEU A 147 -2.31 -16.74 -8.97
C LEU A 147 -3.01 -15.83 -7.98
N LEU A 148 -4.19 -16.22 -7.47
CA LEU A 148 -4.91 -15.45 -6.46
C LEU A 148 -4.13 -15.41 -5.13
N ALA A 149 -3.55 -16.53 -4.72
CA ALA A 149 -2.72 -16.60 -3.53
C ALA A 149 -1.49 -15.69 -3.62
N LEU A 150 -0.77 -15.71 -4.74
CA LEU A 150 0.36 -14.82 -4.98
C LEU A 150 -0.07 -13.34 -4.94
N ALA A 151 -1.20 -13.00 -5.58
CA ALA A 151 -1.73 -11.64 -5.53
C ALA A 151 -2.07 -11.22 -4.08
N ALA A 152 -2.71 -12.11 -3.30
CA ALA A 152 -3.07 -11.86 -1.91
C ALA A 152 -1.86 -11.74 -0.98
N CYS A 153 -0.80 -12.51 -1.23
CA CYS A 153 0.45 -12.43 -0.49
C CYS A 153 1.22 -11.11 -0.77
N ILE A 154 1.09 -10.57 -1.99
CA ILE A 154 1.69 -9.27 -2.33
C ILE A 154 0.85 -8.13 -1.73
N LYS A 155 -0.48 -8.21 -1.82
CA LYS A 155 -1.41 -7.20 -1.33
C LYS A 155 -2.69 -7.86 -0.85
N LEU A 156 -3.21 -7.52 0.32
CA LEU A 156 -4.25 -8.31 1.02
C LEU A 156 -5.63 -8.30 0.33
N TRP A 157 -5.97 -7.27 -0.44
CA TRP A 157 -7.32 -7.13 -1.03
C TRP A 157 -7.79 -8.33 -1.88
N PRO A 158 -6.93 -9.09 -2.60
CA PRO A 158 -7.39 -10.24 -3.38
C PRO A 158 -7.99 -11.37 -2.53
N VAL A 159 -7.79 -11.37 -1.21
CA VAL A 159 -8.46 -12.32 -0.29
C VAL A 159 -9.98 -12.24 -0.43
N LEU A 160 -10.54 -11.07 -0.73
CA LEU A 160 -11.97 -10.87 -0.97
C LEU A 160 -12.50 -11.72 -2.15
N LEU A 161 -11.63 -12.20 -3.03
CA LEU A 161 -11.98 -12.95 -4.22
C LEU A 161 -11.89 -14.48 -4.02
N VAL A 162 -11.47 -14.92 -2.84
CA VAL A 162 -11.39 -16.36 -2.50
C VAL A 162 -12.75 -17.05 -2.61
N PRO A 163 -13.85 -16.53 -2.02
CA PRO A 163 -15.15 -17.19 -2.12
C PRO A 163 -15.67 -17.35 -3.55
N PRO A 164 -15.71 -16.32 -4.42
CA PRO A 164 -16.16 -16.50 -5.79
C PRO A 164 -15.26 -17.45 -6.61
N LEU A 165 -13.94 -17.46 -6.36
CA LEU A 165 -13.06 -18.42 -7.00
C LEU A 165 -13.36 -19.86 -6.56
N LEU A 166 -13.52 -20.13 -5.26
CA LEU A 166 -13.83 -21.47 -4.74
C LEU A 166 -15.20 -21.94 -5.21
N ALA A 167 -16.20 -21.04 -5.32
CA ALA A 167 -17.51 -21.37 -5.87
C ALA A 167 -17.43 -21.83 -7.34
N ARG A 168 -16.53 -21.27 -8.11
CA ARG A 168 -16.26 -21.63 -9.51
C ARG A 168 -15.39 -22.87 -9.66
N SER A 169 -14.52 -23.16 -8.67
CA SER A 169 -13.50 -24.21 -8.79
C SER A 169 -14.11 -25.59 -8.88
N SER A 170 -13.72 -26.36 -9.89
CA SER A 170 -14.04 -27.81 -10.03
C SER A 170 -13.27 -28.68 -9.02
N ARG A 171 -12.18 -28.17 -8.44
CA ARG A 171 -11.32 -28.85 -7.45
C ARG A 171 -11.20 -28.00 -6.19
N ARG A 172 -12.34 -27.74 -5.52
CA ARG A 172 -12.44 -26.81 -4.38
C ARG A 172 -11.41 -27.09 -3.29
N THR A 173 -11.30 -28.34 -2.82
CA THR A 173 -10.33 -28.73 -1.79
C THR A 173 -8.89 -28.44 -2.23
N GLY A 174 -8.51 -28.83 -3.46
CA GLY A 174 -7.16 -28.59 -3.96
C GLY A 174 -6.87 -27.09 -4.13
N SER A 175 -7.86 -26.28 -4.54
CA SER A 175 -7.72 -24.82 -4.62
C SER A 175 -7.60 -24.19 -3.24
N LEU A 176 -8.38 -24.65 -2.26
CA LEU A 176 -8.31 -24.19 -0.88
C LEU A 176 -6.96 -24.51 -0.25
N LEU A 177 -6.44 -25.74 -0.45
CA LEU A 177 -5.10 -26.13 0.03
C LEU A 177 -4.00 -25.24 -0.54
N VAL A 178 -4.08 -24.87 -1.82
CA VAL A 178 -3.11 -23.93 -2.44
C VAL A 178 -3.21 -22.55 -1.78
N LEU A 179 -4.41 -22.02 -1.59
CA LEU A 179 -4.63 -20.71 -0.97
C LEU A 179 -4.14 -20.67 0.49
N VAL A 180 -4.55 -21.65 1.28
CA VAL A 180 -4.16 -21.77 2.70
C VAL A 180 -2.67 -22.03 2.83
N GLY A 181 -2.13 -22.96 2.01
CA GLY A 181 -0.71 -23.27 2.02
C GLY A 181 0.18 -22.09 1.68
N ALA A 182 -0.17 -21.30 0.65
CA ALA A 182 0.57 -20.10 0.31
C ALA A 182 0.48 -19.03 1.40
N GLY A 183 -0.71 -18.84 1.99
CA GLY A 183 -0.89 -17.93 3.13
C GLY A 183 -0.07 -18.34 4.34
N ALA A 184 -0.15 -19.65 4.71
CA ALA A 184 0.62 -20.20 5.83
C ALA A 184 2.13 -20.11 5.59
N ALA A 185 2.59 -20.41 4.38
CA ALA A 185 4.00 -20.27 4.01
C ALA A 185 4.45 -18.79 4.12
N THR A 186 3.63 -17.85 3.67
CA THR A 186 3.93 -16.41 3.79
C THR A 186 4.05 -15.99 5.26
N VAL A 187 3.10 -16.41 6.11
CA VAL A 187 3.14 -16.12 7.55
C VAL A 187 4.38 -16.74 8.17
N LEU A 188 4.65 -18.02 7.90
CA LEU A 188 5.81 -18.73 8.45
C LEU A 188 7.13 -18.07 8.03
N VAL A 189 7.31 -17.77 6.75
CA VAL A 189 8.50 -17.08 6.26
C VAL A 189 8.64 -15.69 6.90
N THR A 190 7.54 -14.97 7.09
CA THR A 190 7.56 -13.66 7.75
C THR A 190 7.93 -13.79 9.22
N LEU A 191 7.38 -14.77 9.94
CA LEU A 191 7.71 -15.04 11.34
C LEU A 191 9.20 -15.37 11.52
N VAL A 192 9.73 -16.24 10.67
CA VAL A 192 11.15 -16.64 10.73
C VAL A 192 12.09 -15.50 10.35
N ALA A 193 11.76 -14.76 9.29
CA ALA A 193 12.65 -13.72 8.76
C ALA A 193 12.57 -12.38 9.51
N ALA A 194 11.44 -12.08 10.16
CA ALA A 194 11.20 -10.74 10.70
C ALA A 194 10.33 -10.70 11.98
N GLY A 195 9.92 -11.86 12.52
CA GLY A 195 9.17 -11.97 13.76
C GLY A 195 7.66 -11.66 13.65
N ALA A 196 6.94 -11.88 14.76
CA ALA A 196 5.47 -11.80 14.81
C ALA A 196 4.93 -10.37 14.54
N SER A 197 5.60 -9.34 15.04
CA SER A 197 5.21 -7.95 14.80
C SER A 197 5.12 -7.61 13.32
N ARG A 198 5.98 -8.20 12.50
CA ARG A 198 6.02 -7.97 11.06
C ARG A 198 4.83 -8.60 10.31
N VAL A 199 4.27 -9.69 10.84
CA VAL A 199 3.06 -10.32 10.27
C VAL A 199 1.86 -9.36 10.38
N TRP A 200 1.74 -8.67 11.51
CA TRP A 200 0.62 -7.76 11.78
C TRP A 200 0.85 -6.34 11.28
N SER A 201 2.10 -5.96 10.98
CA SER A 201 2.45 -4.57 10.64
C SER A 201 1.64 -3.99 9.47
N PRO A 202 1.28 -4.71 8.37
CA PRO A 202 0.48 -4.13 7.32
C PRO A 202 -0.95 -3.77 7.77
N LEU A 203 -1.53 -4.56 8.67
CA LEU A 203 -2.87 -4.32 9.21
C LEU A 203 -2.85 -3.17 10.21
N ALA A 204 -1.89 -3.17 11.14
CA ALA A 204 -1.71 -2.09 12.11
C ALA A 204 -1.49 -0.76 11.38
N TYR A 205 -0.61 -0.73 10.38
CA TYR A 205 -0.36 0.46 9.58
C TYR A 205 -1.64 1.00 8.91
N GLN A 206 -2.49 0.13 8.36
CA GLN A 206 -3.76 0.56 7.77
C GLN A 206 -4.77 1.03 8.83
N ALA A 207 -4.75 0.46 10.04
CA ALA A 207 -5.62 0.90 11.13
C ALA A 207 -5.28 2.34 11.58
N ASP A 208 -4.01 2.69 11.62
CA ASP A 208 -3.51 3.99 12.09
C ASP A 208 -3.64 5.13 11.06
N ARG A 209 -4.00 4.84 9.81
CA ARG A 209 -4.17 5.87 8.77
C ARG A 209 -5.38 6.75 9.03
N GLY A 210 -5.21 8.05 8.76
CA GLY A 210 -6.28 9.02 8.73
C GLY A 210 -7.15 8.94 7.46
N LEU A 211 -8.00 9.93 7.26
CA LEU A 211 -8.88 10.06 6.10
C LEU A 211 -8.10 10.67 4.92
N GLN A 212 -7.79 9.83 3.93
CA GLN A 212 -7.06 10.27 2.74
C GLN A 212 -7.94 11.15 1.85
N VAL A 213 -7.37 12.23 1.32
CA VAL A 213 -8.12 13.25 0.56
C VAL A 213 -8.81 12.73 -0.69
N GLU A 214 -8.28 11.67 -1.32
CA GLU A 214 -8.86 11.04 -2.50
C GLU A 214 -9.93 9.98 -2.17
N SER A 215 -10.13 9.63 -0.89
CA SER A 215 -11.14 8.63 -0.52
C SER A 215 -12.56 9.14 -0.77
N VAL A 216 -13.47 8.23 -1.12
CA VAL A 216 -14.89 8.57 -1.30
C VAL A 216 -15.45 9.20 -0.02
N ALA A 217 -15.05 8.65 1.14
CA ALA A 217 -15.47 9.17 2.44
C ALA A 217 -14.96 10.60 2.71
N ALA A 218 -13.87 11.05 2.10
CA ALA A 218 -13.36 12.41 2.26
C ALA A 218 -14.13 13.45 1.43
N THR A 219 -14.89 13.05 0.41
CA THR A 219 -15.57 13.97 -0.51
C THR A 219 -16.39 15.07 0.20
N PRO A 220 -17.24 14.76 1.22
CA PRO A 220 -18.02 15.77 1.91
C PRO A 220 -17.15 16.83 2.62
N VAL A 221 -16.09 16.39 3.31
CA VAL A 221 -15.21 17.32 4.06
C VAL A 221 -14.24 18.07 3.14
N MET A 222 -13.88 17.48 1.99
CA MET A 222 -13.11 18.21 0.96
C MET A 222 -13.96 19.32 0.32
N LEU A 223 -15.26 19.07 0.11
CA LEU A 223 -16.19 20.10 -0.33
C LEU A 223 -16.41 21.17 0.77
N ALA A 224 -16.62 20.76 2.01
CA ALA A 224 -16.75 21.69 3.14
C ALA A 224 -15.49 22.56 3.31
N ARG A 225 -14.30 21.99 3.14
CA ARG A 225 -13.03 22.74 3.14
C ARG A 225 -12.97 23.79 2.05
N HIS A 226 -13.59 23.59 0.90
CA HIS A 226 -13.64 24.60 -0.15
C HIS A 226 -14.46 25.82 0.30
N LEU A 227 -15.50 25.61 1.10
CA LEU A 227 -16.37 26.66 1.62
C LEU A 227 -15.80 27.33 2.88
N ASP A 228 -15.12 26.57 3.74
CA ASP A 228 -14.45 27.05 4.97
C ASP A 228 -13.04 26.45 5.10
N PRO A 229 -12.05 27.04 4.39
CA PRO A 229 -10.68 26.52 4.44
C PRO A 229 -10.01 26.61 5.81
N ALA A 230 -10.48 27.48 6.70
CA ALA A 230 -9.87 27.70 8.01
C ALA A 230 -10.11 26.53 8.99
N SER A 231 -11.25 25.88 8.88
CA SER A 231 -11.64 24.77 9.76
C SER A 231 -11.01 23.42 9.38
N TYR A 232 -10.40 23.29 8.21
CA TYR A 232 -9.86 22.03 7.71
C TYR A 232 -8.37 22.15 7.36
N GLN A 233 -7.62 21.08 7.71
CA GLN A 233 -6.21 21.02 7.38
C GLN A 233 -5.92 19.76 6.55
N VAL A 234 -5.21 19.95 5.42
CA VAL A 234 -4.66 18.87 4.62
C VAL A 234 -3.14 18.84 4.85
N ARG A 235 -2.64 17.69 5.32
CA ARG A 235 -1.22 17.50 5.63
C ARG A 235 -0.71 16.22 4.99
N PHE A 236 0.55 16.23 4.59
CA PHE A 236 1.26 15.03 4.21
C PHE A 236 1.57 14.22 5.48
N SER A 237 1.00 13.02 5.56
CA SER A 237 1.06 12.14 6.74
C SER A 237 2.31 11.24 6.70
N PRO A 238 2.77 10.71 7.83
CA PRO A 238 3.75 9.62 7.88
C PRO A 238 3.35 8.40 7.03
N SER A 239 2.04 8.21 6.79
CA SER A 239 1.50 7.20 5.88
C SER A 239 1.77 7.46 4.40
N LYS A 240 2.53 8.52 4.06
CA LYS A 240 2.93 8.94 2.70
C LYS A 240 1.75 9.25 1.78
N SER A 241 0.72 9.82 2.37
CA SER A 241 -0.46 10.32 1.68
C SER A 241 -0.91 11.65 2.27
N TYR A 242 -1.68 12.42 1.52
CA TYR A 242 -2.34 13.59 2.08
C TYR A 242 -3.61 13.17 2.81
N GLU A 243 -3.70 13.55 4.07
CA GLU A 243 -4.83 13.29 4.95
C GLU A 243 -5.47 14.59 5.39
N ILE A 244 -6.81 14.58 5.48
CA ILE A 244 -7.60 15.74 5.94
C ILE A 244 -7.97 15.56 7.41
N THR A 245 -7.92 16.66 8.16
CA THR A 245 -8.41 16.77 9.54
C THR A 245 -9.34 17.98 9.66
N GLY A 246 -10.28 17.94 10.58
CA GLY A 246 -11.27 18.99 10.80
C GLY A 246 -12.61 18.46 11.28
N PRO A 247 -13.63 19.33 11.39
CA PRO A 247 -14.98 18.94 11.82
C PRO A 247 -15.57 17.82 10.95
N GLY A 248 -16.21 16.83 11.58
CA GLY A 248 -16.85 15.71 10.90
C GLY A 248 -15.91 14.58 10.44
N VAL A 249 -14.57 14.79 10.37
CA VAL A 249 -13.61 13.77 9.92
C VAL A 249 -13.63 12.51 10.81
N PRO A 250 -13.69 12.58 12.16
CA PRO A 250 -13.80 11.38 12.99
C PRO A 250 -15.09 10.57 12.70
N ALA A 251 -16.21 11.24 12.45
CA ALA A 251 -17.46 10.57 12.09
C ALA A 251 -17.36 9.85 10.75
N LEU A 252 -16.70 10.43 9.74
CA LEU A 252 -16.47 9.81 8.43
C LEU A 252 -15.52 8.63 8.51
N LEU A 253 -14.48 8.67 9.39
CA LEU A 253 -13.63 7.52 9.67
C LEU A 253 -14.43 6.36 10.29
N GLY A 254 -15.29 6.65 11.25
CA GLY A 254 -16.22 5.67 11.84
C GLY A 254 -17.16 5.10 10.79
N LEU A 255 -17.79 5.97 9.98
CA LEU A 255 -18.69 5.56 8.90
C LEU A 255 -17.98 4.67 7.86
N SER A 256 -16.78 5.03 7.44
CA SER A 256 -15.96 4.21 6.52
C SER A 256 -15.73 2.80 7.08
N THR A 257 -15.43 2.70 8.38
CA THR A 257 -15.26 1.40 9.06
C THR A 257 -16.58 0.60 9.06
N ILE A 258 -17.68 1.22 9.44
CA ILE A 258 -19.02 0.59 9.46
C ILE A 258 -19.39 0.10 8.05
N LEU A 259 -19.20 0.94 7.02
CA LEU A 259 -19.49 0.59 5.63
C LEU A 259 -18.60 -0.56 5.14
N THR A 260 -17.32 -0.59 5.52
CA THR A 260 -16.42 -1.70 5.17
C THR A 260 -16.86 -3.01 5.83
N VAL A 261 -17.21 -2.99 7.11
CA VAL A 261 -17.76 -4.17 7.80
C VAL A 261 -19.08 -4.59 7.16
N GLY A 262 -19.99 -3.65 6.90
CA GLY A 262 -21.27 -3.90 6.21
C GLY A 262 -21.06 -4.52 4.83
N LEU A 263 -20.08 -4.06 4.06
CA LEU A 263 -19.68 -4.67 2.78
C LEU A 263 -19.24 -6.11 2.95
N LEU A 264 -18.38 -6.42 3.93
CA LEU A 264 -17.91 -7.79 4.18
C LEU A 264 -19.08 -8.73 4.52
N VAL A 265 -20.01 -8.28 5.37
CA VAL A 265 -21.24 -9.01 5.70
C VAL A 265 -22.11 -9.20 4.45
N PHE A 266 -22.33 -8.13 3.67
CA PHE A 266 -23.10 -8.20 2.42
C PHE A 266 -22.47 -9.21 1.45
N LEU A 267 -21.15 -9.17 1.25
CA LEU A 267 -20.45 -10.10 0.37
C LEU A 267 -20.59 -11.55 0.88
N ALA A 268 -20.46 -11.80 2.18
CA ALA A 268 -20.64 -13.13 2.77
C ALA A 268 -22.05 -13.67 2.51
N VAL A 269 -23.09 -12.83 2.70
CA VAL A 269 -24.48 -13.18 2.39
C VAL A 269 -24.68 -13.43 0.90
N LEU A 270 -24.15 -12.56 0.04
CA LEU A 270 -24.25 -12.69 -1.42
C LEU A 270 -23.61 -14.00 -1.89
N TRP A 271 -22.42 -14.32 -1.45
CA TRP A 271 -21.73 -15.56 -1.83
C TRP A 271 -22.46 -16.81 -1.33
N THR A 272 -22.99 -16.78 -0.11
CA THR A 272 -23.80 -17.86 0.43
C THR A 272 -25.06 -18.09 -0.41
N ARG A 273 -25.75 -17.02 -0.80
CA ARG A 273 -26.94 -17.11 -1.67
C ARG A 273 -26.60 -17.65 -3.06
N LEU A 274 -25.53 -17.13 -3.69
CA LEU A 274 -25.07 -17.60 -4.99
C LEU A 274 -24.66 -19.08 -4.95
N ALA A 275 -24.00 -19.52 -3.89
CA ALA A 275 -23.64 -20.93 -3.70
C ALA A 275 -24.86 -21.84 -3.59
N ARG A 276 -25.90 -21.40 -2.81
CA ARG A 276 -27.15 -22.17 -2.62
C ARG A 276 -27.98 -22.27 -3.90
N THR A 277 -27.95 -21.25 -4.76
CA THR A 277 -28.71 -21.25 -6.03
C THR A 277 -27.98 -21.92 -7.19
N GLY A 278 -26.77 -22.46 -6.97
CA GLY A 278 -25.94 -23.07 -8.02
C GLY A 278 -25.36 -22.09 -9.05
N ARG A 279 -25.69 -20.80 -8.94
CA ARG A 279 -25.24 -19.74 -9.89
C ARG A 279 -23.80 -19.31 -9.70
N ALA A 280 -23.22 -19.60 -8.55
CA ALA A 280 -21.86 -19.18 -8.20
C ALA A 280 -20.76 -19.79 -9.11
N GLY A 281 -21.05 -20.90 -9.81
CA GLY A 281 -20.09 -21.61 -10.66
C GLY A 281 -19.88 -21.00 -12.04
N SER A 282 -20.62 -19.94 -12.43
CA SER A 282 -20.45 -19.31 -13.76
C SER A 282 -19.24 -18.38 -13.79
N ILE A 283 -18.65 -18.21 -14.99
CA ILE A 283 -17.55 -17.23 -15.19
C ILE A 283 -18.04 -15.79 -15.01
N ASP A 284 -19.28 -15.51 -15.42
CA ASP A 284 -19.92 -14.21 -15.25
C ASP A 284 -20.04 -13.88 -13.75
N ALA A 285 -20.46 -14.87 -12.92
CA ALA A 285 -20.54 -14.68 -11.47
C ALA A 285 -19.16 -14.40 -10.85
N LEU A 286 -18.10 -15.12 -11.27
CA LEU A 286 -16.74 -14.86 -10.81
C LEU A 286 -16.31 -13.42 -11.13
N VAL A 287 -16.49 -12.98 -12.38
CA VAL A 287 -16.07 -11.65 -12.82
C VAL A 287 -16.84 -10.56 -12.07
N TRP A 288 -18.17 -10.63 -12.06
CA TRP A 288 -18.98 -9.59 -11.41
C TRP A 288 -18.85 -9.57 -9.89
N ALA A 289 -18.73 -10.73 -9.25
CA ALA A 289 -18.48 -10.79 -7.81
C ALA A 289 -17.10 -10.22 -7.44
N SER A 290 -16.08 -10.50 -8.27
CA SER A 290 -14.73 -9.94 -8.07
C SER A 290 -14.74 -8.41 -8.23
N LEU A 291 -15.37 -7.89 -9.27
CA LEU A 291 -15.47 -6.45 -9.51
C LEU A 291 -16.28 -5.75 -8.41
N ALA A 292 -17.43 -6.33 -8.01
CA ALA A 292 -18.26 -5.78 -6.94
C ALA A 292 -17.52 -5.75 -5.59
N ALA A 293 -16.82 -6.85 -5.24
CA ALA A 293 -16.05 -6.92 -4.01
C ALA A 293 -14.93 -5.87 -3.99
N THR A 294 -14.15 -5.77 -5.07
CA THR A 294 -13.05 -4.82 -5.17
C THR A 294 -13.53 -3.38 -5.21
N ALA A 295 -14.53 -3.05 -6.05
CA ALA A 295 -15.08 -1.70 -6.14
C ALA A 295 -15.75 -1.28 -4.83
N GLY A 296 -16.54 -2.18 -4.21
CA GLY A 296 -17.14 -1.94 -2.91
C GLY A 296 -16.10 -1.63 -1.84
N PHE A 297 -15.01 -2.42 -1.78
CA PHE A 297 -13.92 -2.18 -0.85
C PHE A 297 -13.25 -0.82 -1.07
N LEU A 298 -13.01 -0.43 -2.33
CA LEU A 298 -12.43 0.88 -2.65
C LEU A 298 -13.36 2.03 -2.26
N CYS A 299 -14.66 1.90 -2.49
CA CYS A 299 -15.64 2.94 -2.15
C CYS A 299 -15.87 3.10 -0.64
N THR A 300 -15.74 2.01 0.14
CA THR A 300 -15.94 2.06 1.61
C THR A 300 -14.66 2.36 2.37
N SER A 301 -13.49 2.25 1.74
CA SER A 301 -12.19 2.47 2.38
C SER A 301 -11.96 3.94 2.70
N LYS A 302 -11.36 4.21 3.87
CA LYS A 302 -10.83 5.54 4.23
C LYS A 302 -9.57 5.93 3.43
N VAL A 303 -9.07 5.00 2.62
CA VAL A 303 -7.86 5.15 1.80
C VAL A 303 -8.19 4.78 0.36
N LEU A 304 -8.01 5.74 -0.54
CA LEU A 304 -8.15 5.54 -1.98
C LEU A 304 -7.01 6.27 -2.68
N SER A 305 -6.46 5.65 -3.71
CA SER A 305 -5.43 6.28 -4.53
C SER A 305 -5.67 5.93 -6.00
N PRO A 306 -5.35 6.81 -6.97
CA PRO A 306 -5.59 6.57 -8.39
C PRO A 306 -5.05 5.23 -8.90
N GLN A 307 -3.90 4.76 -8.39
CA GLN A 307 -3.34 3.45 -8.75
C GLN A 307 -4.23 2.25 -8.40
N TYR A 308 -5.22 2.39 -7.51
CA TYR A 308 -6.11 1.28 -7.17
C TYR A 308 -7.07 0.90 -8.30
N LEU A 309 -7.19 1.74 -9.33
CA LEU A 309 -7.86 1.36 -10.57
C LEU A 309 -7.16 0.18 -11.28
N LEU A 310 -5.86 -0.02 -11.04
CA LEU A 310 -5.13 -1.21 -11.49
C LEU A 310 -5.62 -2.52 -10.85
N TRP A 311 -6.43 -2.46 -9.78
CA TRP A 311 -7.05 -3.64 -9.17
C TRP A 311 -8.33 -4.07 -9.91
N LEU A 312 -9.00 -3.12 -10.57
CA LEU A 312 -10.26 -3.34 -11.29
C LEU A 312 -10.05 -3.59 -12.79
N LEU A 313 -9.19 -2.77 -13.42
CA LEU A 313 -9.01 -2.78 -14.87
C LEU A 313 -8.60 -4.16 -15.43
N PRO A 314 -7.59 -4.87 -14.90
CA PRO A 314 -7.20 -6.18 -15.44
C PRO A 314 -8.33 -7.21 -15.31
N THR A 315 -9.08 -7.20 -14.21
CA THR A 315 -10.23 -8.09 -13.98
C THR A 315 -11.36 -7.83 -14.96
N ALA A 316 -11.74 -6.56 -15.15
CA ALA A 316 -12.79 -6.16 -16.09
C ALA A 316 -12.41 -6.54 -17.54
N ILE A 317 -11.18 -6.26 -17.92
CA ILE A 317 -10.68 -6.50 -19.28
C ILE A 317 -10.52 -8.00 -19.55
N ALA A 318 -9.99 -8.78 -18.60
CA ALA A 318 -9.98 -10.24 -18.71
C ALA A 318 -11.41 -10.79 -18.82
N GLY A 319 -12.34 -10.24 -18.06
CA GLY A 319 -13.76 -10.56 -18.14
C GLY A 319 -14.33 -10.36 -19.56
N LEU A 320 -13.98 -9.27 -20.25
CA LEU A 320 -14.44 -9.03 -21.62
C LEU A 320 -14.07 -10.15 -22.60
N ALA A 321 -12.98 -10.87 -22.33
CA ALA A 321 -12.56 -11.99 -23.16
C ALA A 321 -13.38 -13.26 -22.92
N VAL A 322 -13.92 -13.46 -21.70
CA VAL A 322 -14.45 -14.76 -21.27
C VAL A 322 -15.96 -14.76 -20.95
N VAL A 323 -16.56 -13.60 -20.61
CA VAL A 323 -18.00 -13.56 -20.29
C VAL A 323 -18.85 -13.63 -21.54
N GLY A 324 -20.02 -14.23 -21.42
CA GLY A 324 -20.99 -14.40 -22.50
C GLY A 324 -22.16 -13.40 -22.39
N PRO A 325 -23.24 -13.75 -21.64
CA PRO A 325 -24.49 -13.00 -21.64
C PRO A 325 -24.37 -11.56 -21.16
N THR A 326 -23.51 -11.32 -20.14
CA THR A 326 -23.35 -10.00 -19.50
C THR A 326 -22.32 -9.10 -20.16
N ARG A 327 -21.71 -9.52 -21.28
CA ARG A 327 -20.60 -8.83 -21.94
C ARG A 327 -20.88 -7.37 -22.29
N ARG A 328 -22.09 -7.04 -22.79
CA ARG A 328 -22.45 -5.65 -23.15
C ARG A 328 -22.45 -4.75 -21.91
N ALA A 329 -22.97 -5.26 -20.79
CA ALA A 329 -22.95 -4.54 -19.53
C ALA A 329 -21.51 -4.36 -19.02
N LEU A 330 -20.69 -5.42 -19.08
CA LEU A 330 -19.28 -5.36 -18.69
C LEU A 330 -18.47 -4.41 -19.58
N ALA A 331 -18.73 -4.35 -20.89
CA ALA A 331 -18.07 -3.42 -21.79
C ALA A 331 -18.38 -1.96 -21.43
N ARG A 332 -19.64 -1.64 -21.11
CA ARG A 332 -20.04 -0.30 -20.64
C ARG A 332 -19.37 0.04 -19.33
N TRP A 333 -19.34 -0.89 -18.40
CA TRP A 333 -18.69 -0.70 -17.09
C TRP A 333 -17.16 -0.55 -17.24
N THR A 334 -16.51 -1.34 -18.10
CA THR A 334 -15.09 -1.20 -18.43
C THR A 334 -14.79 0.16 -19.06
N GLY A 335 -15.64 0.62 -19.98
CA GLY A 335 -15.54 1.97 -20.55
C GLY A 335 -15.63 3.07 -19.50
N ALA A 336 -16.57 2.94 -18.55
CA ALA A 336 -16.68 3.86 -17.42
C ALA A 336 -15.42 3.84 -16.54
N LEU A 337 -14.84 2.66 -16.25
CA LEU A 337 -13.57 2.56 -15.50
C LEU A 337 -12.40 3.22 -16.23
N ILE A 338 -12.31 3.06 -17.55
CA ILE A 338 -11.27 3.73 -18.34
C ILE A 338 -11.47 5.26 -18.31
N MET A 339 -12.71 5.74 -18.35
CA MET A 339 -12.99 7.16 -18.17
C MET A 339 -12.60 7.66 -16.77
N VAL A 340 -12.91 6.90 -15.72
CA VAL A 340 -12.48 7.22 -14.35
C VAL A 340 -10.95 7.23 -14.26
N ALA A 341 -10.26 6.31 -14.96
CA ALA A 341 -8.80 6.29 -15.01
C ALA A 341 -8.24 7.56 -15.67
N LEU A 342 -8.83 7.99 -16.79
CA LEU A 342 -8.44 9.23 -17.46
C LEU A 342 -8.69 10.48 -16.60
N LEU A 343 -9.84 10.57 -15.93
CA LEU A 343 -10.16 11.66 -15.02
C LEU A 343 -9.22 11.66 -13.80
N SER A 344 -8.91 10.48 -13.27
CA SER A 344 -7.95 10.33 -12.17
C SER A 344 -6.54 10.74 -12.57
N HIS A 345 -6.14 10.48 -13.82
CA HIS A 345 -4.87 10.92 -14.38
C HIS A 345 -4.83 12.46 -14.52
N GLY A 346 -5.92 13.08 -14.94
CA GLY A 346 -6.03 14.55 -14.98
C GLY A 346 -5.96 15.17 -13.58
N LEU A 347 -6.52 14.50 -12.56
CA LEU A 347 -6.43 14.94 -11.18
C LEU A 347 -5.01 14.73 -10.60
N TYR A 348 -4.44 13.55 -10.75
CA TYR A 348 -3.09 13.21 -10.27
C TYR A 348 -2.22 12.75 -11.44
N PRO A 349 -1.13 13.45 -11.75
CA PRO A 349 -0.49 14.49 -10.95
C PRO A 349 -0.90 15.95 -11.26
N TRP A 350 -1.65 16.23 -12.33
CA TRP A 350 -1.77 17.56 -12.93
C TRP A 350 -2.49 18.60 -12.05
N LEU A 351 -3.63 18.24 -11.49
CA LEU A 351 -4.45 19.14 -10.66
C LEU A 351 -4.25 18.89 -9.15
N TYR A 352 -3.35 17.99 -8.78
CA TYR A 352 -3.22 17.55 -7.40
C TYR A 352 -2.74 18.65 -6.44
N ALA A 353 -1.83 19.49 -6.89
CA ALA A 353 -1.38 20.65 -6.11
C ALA A 353 -2.54 21.61 -5.77
N ALA A 354 -3.44 21.86 -6.72
CA ALA A 354 -4.64 22.65 -6.47
C ALA A 354 -5.56 21.99 -5.45
N LEU A 355 -5.73 20.66 -5.51
CA LEU A 355 -6.56 19.92 -4.56
C LEU A 355 -6.03 20.02 -3.12
N VAL A 356 -4.72 19.91 -2.91
CA VAL A 356 -4.13 19.85 -1.55
C VAL A 356 -3.81 21.22 -0.96
N HIS A 357 -3.57 22.27 -1.76
CA HIS A 357 -3.14 23.59 -1.31
C HIS A 357 -4.22 24.68 -1.28
N VAL A 358 -5.50 24.34 -1.48
CA VAL A 358 -6.61 25.29 -1.32
C VAL A 358 -6.49 26.03 0.02
N GLY A 359 -6.57 27.37 0.00
CA GLY A 359 -6.59 28.22 1.20
C GLY A 359 -5.22 28.69 1.72
N ARG A 360 -4.10 28.28 1.11
CA ARG A 360 -2.77 28.79 1.53
C ARG A 360 -2.40 30.17 0.97
N GLU A 361 -3.09 30.66 -0.05
CA GLU A 361 -2.74 31.94 -0.68
C GLU A 361 -3.27 33.18 0.06
N GLY A 362 -4.18 33.01 1.05
CA GLY A 362 -4.76 34.12 1.81
C GLY A 362 -3.91 34.66 2.97
N GLY A 363 -2.90 33.90 3.44
CA GLY A 363 -2.14 34.21 4.66
C GLY A 363 -0.86 35.03 4.47
N SER A 364 -0.39 35.28 3.24
CA SER A 364 0.91 35.95 3.02
C SER A 364 0.85 37.42 2.56
N ARG A 365 -0.33 38.03 2.57
CA ARG A 365 -0.46 39.44 2.15
C ARG A 365 -0.30 40.47 3.27
N SER A 366 -0.01 40.10 4.51
CA SER A 366 -0.01 41.06 5.64
C SER A 366 1.37 41.49 6.18
N THR A 367 2.49 41.13 5.54
CA THR A 367 3.80 41.70 5.96
C THR A 367 4.69 41.98 4.74
N ARG A 368 4.34 42.98 3.93
CA ARG A 368 5.30 43.66 3.07
C ARG A 368 5.13 45.17 3.23
N GLY A 369 5.78 45.69 4.26
CA GLY A 369 6.23 47.06 4.32
C GLY A 369 7.72 47.10 3.95
N ALA A 370 8.05 47.93 2.97
CA ALA A 370 9.33 48.55 2.63
C ALA A 370 10.46 47.66 2.04
N GLY A 371 10.81 47.95 0.80
CA GLY A 371 12.17 47.71 0.28
C GLY A 371 12.22 46.96 -1.08
N GLY A 372 12.30 47.74 -2.15
CA GLY A 372 12.24 47.39 -3.56
C GLY A 372 13.23 46.38 -4.08
N SER A 373 12.77 45.69 -5.10
CA SER A 373 13.36 45.54 -6.45
C SER A 373 12.49 44.53 -7.23
N LYS A 374 12.06 44.92 -8.42
CA LYS A 374 11.29 44.09 -9.36
C LYS A 374 12.17 42.97 -9.90
N PRO A 375 11.69 41.73 -9.95
CA PRO A 375 12.33 40.71 -10.76
C PRO A 375 11.96 40.84 -12.24
N PRO A 376 12.83 40.38 -13.17
CA PRO A 376 12.61 40.49 -14.60
C PRO A 376 11.50 39.54 -15.09
N PRO A 377 10.80 39.87 -16.20
CA PRO A 377 9.72 39.05 -16.73
C PRO A 377 10.30 37.81 -17.43
N GLY A 378 9.86 36.63 -17.04
CA GLY A 378 10.21 35.38 -17.73
C GLY A 378 10.42 34.13 -16.90
N CYS A 379 10.29 34.14 -15.56
CA CYS A 379 10.42 32.92 -14.76
C CYS A 379 9.04 32.46 -14.28
N VAL A 380 8.49 31.45 -14.94
CA VAL A 380 7.46 30.57 -14.36
C VAL A 380 8.11 29.90 -13.14
N ALA A 381 7.69 30.29 -11.93
CA ALA A 381 8.15 29.69 -10.69
C ALA A 381 7.65 28.24 -10.63
N LEU A 382 8.50 27.31 -11.00
CA LEU A 382 8.37 25.90 -10.64
C LEU A 382 8.39 25.81 -9.11
N VAL A 383 7.24 25.57 -8.51
CA VAL A 383 7.13 25.24 -7.09
C VAL A 383 7.90 23.93 -6.88
N ARG A 384 9.15 24.06 -6.44
CA ARG A 384 9.92 22.94 -5.91
C ARG A 384 9.20 22.50 -4.63
N LEU A 385 8.54 21.36 -4.67
CA LEU A 385 8.17 20.65 -3.46
C LEU A 385 9.48 20.36 -2.71
N PRO A 386 9.58 20.70 -1.42
CA PRO A 386 10.76 20.36 -0.64
C PRO A 386 10.72 18.86 -0.37
N TYR A 387 11.35 18.07 -1.23
CA TYR A 387 11.87 16.76 -0.82
C TYR A 387 13.06 17.06 0.10
N GLY A 388 12.73 17.51 1.32
CA GLY A 388 13.67 17.68 2.39
C GLY A 388 14.27 16.32 2.69
N ALA A 389 15.57 16.19 2.50
CA ALA A 389 16.35 15.20 3.19
C ALA A 389 16.01 15.35 4.69
N SER A 390 15.14 14.49 5.20
CA SER A 390 14.91 14.37 6.62
C SER A 390 16.23 13.95 7.23
N ARG A 391 16.94 14.89 7.82
CA ARG A 391 18.00 14.61 8.78
C ARG A 391 17.36 13.69 9.82
N LEU A 392 17.87 12.51 9.96
CA LEU A 392 17.56 11.57 11.02
C LEU A 392 17.69 12.34 12.34
N GLY A 393 16.57 12.47 13.06
CA GLY A 393 16.54 13.07 14.39
C GLY A 393 17.44 12.27 15.30
N THR A 394 18.34 12.99 15.97
CA THR A 394 19.06 12.55 17.15
C THR A 394 18.09 11.96 18.18
N PRO A 395 18.48 10.93 18.94
CA PRO A 395 17.63 10.34 19.97
C PRO A 395 17.32 11.40 21.03
N LEU A 396 16.05 11.52 21.38
CA LEU A 396 15.54 12.30 22.51
C LEU A 396 16.20 11.82 23.79
N THR A 397 17.18 12.57 24.27
CA THR A 397 17.63 12.53 25.67
C THR A 397 16.54 13.19 26.51
N ALA A 398 16.12 12.49 27.58
CA ALA A 398 15.19 12.99 28.58
C ALA A 398 15.68 14.32 29.18
N PRO A 399 14.79 15.28 29.46
CA PRO A 399 15.19 16.51 30.10
C PRO A 399 15.54 16.26 31.58
N ALA A 400 16.73 16.69 32.00
CA ALA A 400 17.12 16.81 33.41
C ALA A 400 16.29 17.91 34.07
N PRO A 401 15.94 17.76 35.37
CA PRO A 401 15.18 18.79 36.09
C PRO A 401 16.02 20.04 36.32
N SER A 402 15.48 21.19 35.91
CA SER A 402 16.03 22.52 36.15
C SER A 402 16.13 22.84 37.62
N GLY A 403 17.33 23.20 38.07
CA GLY A 403 17.61 23.69 39.41
C GLY A 403 16.94 25.06 39.66
N VAL A 404 16.32 25.19 40.80
CA VAL A 404 15.82 26.45 41.38
C VAL A 404 16.80 26.96 42.42
N GLY A 405 17.01 28.26 42.38
CA GLY A 405 18.03 29.01 43.07
C GLY A 405 17.92 29.10 44.58
N ARG A 406 19.04 29.51 45.14
CA ARG A 406 19.37 29.75 46.52
C ARG A 406 18.44 30.75 47.25
N GLY A 407 18.10 30.43 48.49
CA GLY A 407 17.55 31.38 49.49
C GLY A 407 17.74 30.85 50.91
N ASN A 408 18.65 31.45 51.64
CA ASN A 408 18.99 31.56 53.06
C ASN A 408 18.24 30.79 54.15
N HIS A 409 19.08 30.23 55.05
CA HIS A 409 18.98 29.81 56.43
C HIS A 409 18.20 30.77 57.39
N PRO A 410 17.83 30.41 58.71
CA PRO A 410 18.52 29.50 59.64
C PRO A 410 17.65 28.62 60.57
N ASP A 411 18.28 27.58 61.08
CA ASP A 411 18.39 27.14 62.51
C ASP A 411 17.33 26.28 63.24
N ALA A 412 17.87 25.29 63.95
CA ALA A 412 17.55 24.69 65.25
C ALA A 412 16.83 23.31 65.28
N THR A 413 17.60 22.41 65.88
CA THR A 413 17.32 21.35 66.87
C THR A 413 17.04 19.94 66.41
N ARG A 414 18.07 19.12 66.67
CA ARG A 414 18.03 17.68 66.99
C ARG A 414 17.28 17.41 68.30
N PRO A 415 16.75 16.18 68.59
CA PRO A 415 17.58 15.04 68.93
C PRO A 415 17.12 13.64 68.52
N ARG A 416 18.02 12.69 68.75
CA ARG A 416 17.99 11.23 68.56
C ARG A 416 17.43 10.48 69.79
N PRO A 417 17.52 9.09 69.82
CA PRO A 417 16.43 8.09 69.78
C PRO A 417 16.22 7.41 71.12
N PRO A 418 15.51 6.31 71.32
CA PRO A 418 15.89 4.92 71.14
C PRO A 418 14.74 3.91 70.93
N GLY A 419 14.96 2.73 70.32
CA GLY A 419 15.21 1.52 71.14
C GLY A 419 14.16 0.43 70.91
N GLY A 420 14.57 -0.76 70.51
CA GLY A 420 14.27 -1.99 71.20
C GLY A 420 13.20 -2.96 70.71
N GLY A 421 13.59 -4.22 70.52
CA GLY A 421 12.79 -5.42 70.75
C GLY A 421 12.60 -6.34 69.52
N ARG A 422 13.42 -7.32 69.33
CA ARG A 422 13.50 -8.76 69.75
C ARG A 422 12.25 -9.60 69.49
N GLY A 423 12.47 -10.74 68.81
CA GLY A 423 11.73 -12.01 68.90
C GLY A 423 11.68 -12.71 67.48
N LEU A 424 12.59 -13.65 67.21
CA LEU A 424 12.63 -15.10 67.44
C LEU A 424 11.45 -15.80 66.76
N VAL A 425 11.68 -16.77 65.88
CA VAL A 425 12.22 -18.10 65.92
C VAL A 425 11.48 -18.97 64.88
N GLU A 426 12.23 -19.80 64.22
CA GLU A 426 12.10 -21.18 63.68
C GLU A 426 11.30 -21.40 62.38
N ASP A 427 11.70 -22.25 61.60
CA ASP A 427 12.77 -23.23 61.26
C ASP A 427 12.14 -24.20 60.23
N ARG A 428 13.00 -24.77 59.42
CA ARG A 428 13.03 -26.08 58.75
C ARG A 428 12.89 -26.12 57.24
N ARG A 429 14.08 -26.33 56.66
CA ARG A 429 14.57 -27.53 55.93
C ARG A 429 13.88 -27.83 54.61
N GLY A 430 14.56 -28.08 53.52
CA GLY A 430 15.86 -28.68 53.31
C GLY A 430 16.26 -28.79 51.86
N SER A 431 17.57 -28.88 51.75
CA SER A 431 18.39 -29.68 50.83
C SER A 431 18.35 -29.37 49.36
N ALA A 432 19.35 -28.71 48.80
CA ALA A 432 20.69 -29.13 48.41
C ALA A 432 20.66 -29.98 47.09
N GLN A 433 21.28 -29.48 46.03
CA GLN A 433 22.66 -29.83 45.71
C GLN A 433 23.24 -28.96 44.57
N CYS A 434 24.41 -28.44 44.88
CA CYS A 434 25.38 -27.90 43.95
C CYS A 434 26.00 -28.98 43.04
N LEU A 435 26.32 -28.66 41.80
CA LEU A 435 27.60 -29.09 41.23
C LEU A 435 28.13 -28.05 40.24
N ARG A 436 29.33 -27.61 40.55
CA ARG A 436 30.25 -26.75 39.77
C ARG A 436 30.89 -27.52 38.63
N SER A 437 31.27 -26.82 37.55
CA SER A 437 32.67 -26.68 37.09
C SER A 437 32.64 -26.00 35.72
N SER A 438 33.26 -24.93 35.61
CA SER A 438 34.61 -24.53 35.18
C SER A 438 34.70 -24.17 33.70
N SER A 439 35.00 -22.86 33.49
CA SER A 439 35.59 -22.28 32.27
C SER A 439 36.99 -22.83 31.99
N PRO A 440 37.57 -22.66 30.77
CA PRO A 440 38.29 -21.42 30.46
C PRO A 440 38.29 -20.88 29.02
N SER A 441 38.36 -19.57 28.93
CA SER A 441 39.15 -18.62 28.11
C SER A 441 39.73 -18.96 26.70
N MET A 442 39.33 -18.13 25.70
CA MET A 442 40.12 -17.40 24.67
C MET A 442 40.88 -18.16 23.58
N PRO A 443 41.24 -17.53 22.41
CA PRO A 443 41.06 -16.17 21.92
C PRO A 443 40.61 -15.99 20.43
N CYS A 444 40.45 -14.72 20.03
CA CYS A 444 40.20 -14.15 18.70
C CYS A 444 41.23 -14.50 17.62
N ARG A 445 40.78 -14.55 16.35
CA ARG A 445 41.24 -13.67 15.24
C ARG A 445 40.57 -14.00 13.90
N PRO A 446 40.52 -13.05 12.96
CA PRO A 446 39.56 -13.00 11.86
C PRO A 446 40.15 -13.53 10.54
N SER A 447 39.30 -13.86 9.57
CA SER A 447 39.66 -13.85 8.15
C SER A 447 38.43 -13.68 7.27
N ASN A 448 38.46 -12.58 6.53
CA ASN A 448 38.04 -12.40 5.13
C ASN A 448 37.24 -13.56 4.48
N TRP A 449 36.05 -13.29 4.04
CA TRP A 449 35.66 -13.34 2.60
C TRP A 449 34.42 -12.46 2.43
#